data_2466f6f396aeccea98f4a07ee05ec09e
#
_entry.id   2466f6f396aeccea98f4a07ee05ec09e
#
_cell.length_a   1.000
_cell.length_b   1.000
_cell.length_c   1.000
_cell.angle_alpha   90.00
_cell.angle_beta   90.00
_cell.angle_gamma   90.00
#
_symmetry.space_group_name_H-M   'P 1'
#
loop_
_entity.id
_entity.type
_entity.pdbx_description
1 polymer ?
#
loop_
_entity_poly.entity_id
_entity_poly.type
_entity_poly.pdbx_seq_one_letter_code
_entity_poly.pdbx_strand_id
1 'polypeptide(L)'
;MRSAMLILSILLCSMILMAQDADATLRSDLVALHTKWFKAFDGGDGAIMDQMEMDKLMLVMPTGFIWTKTKARGSEQPKRDSHTERTLNDVSVRRFGDTAILTGILTTKSEKEESKEATTVVFVQSSGKWKIASAQWSPVASTQ
;
A
#
# COMPACT_ATOMS: atom_id res chain seq x y z
N MET A 1 -1.58 -21.57 -44.57
CA MET A 1 -0.57 -20.89 -43.72
C MET A 1 -1.00 -19.47 -43.24
N ARG A 2 -1.70 -18.66 -44.01
CA ARG A 2 -2.13 -17.30 -43.62
C ARG A 2 -3.16 -17.29 -42.48
N SER A 3 -4.08 -18.28 -42.42
CA SER A 3 -5.14 -18.33 -41.38
C SER A 3 -4.61 -18.72 -39.99
N ALA A 4 -3.59 -19.55 -39.89
CA ALA A 4 -2.98 -19.95 -38.61
C ALA A 4 -2.21 -18.79 -37.96
N MET A 5 -1.63 -17.91 -38.75
CA MET A 5 -0.89 -16.73 -38.26
C MET A 5 -1.82 -15.65 -37.68
N LEU A 6 -3.04 -15.50 -38.23
CA LEU A 6 -4.06 -14.60 -37.74
C LEU A 6 -4.63 -15.04 -36.38
N ILE A 7 -4.89 -16.33 -36.21
CA ILE A 7 -5.41 -16.89 -34.96
C ILE A 7 -4.39 -16.74 -33.81
N LEU A 8 -3.11 -16.95 -34.09
CA LEU A 8 -2.04 -16.81 -33.11
C LEU A 8 -1.89 -15.34 -32.65
N SER A 9 -2.06 -14.38 -33.58
CA SER A 9 -2.01 -12.93 -33.29
C SER A 9 -3.15 -12.48 -32.38
N ILE A 10 -4.35 -13.01 -32.59
CA ILE A 10 -5.55 -12.66 -31.78
C ILE A 10 -5.42 -13.25 -30.36
N LEU A 11 -4.89 -14.48 -30.22
CA LEU A 11 -4.66 -15.08 -28.91
C LEU A 11 -3.60 -14.32 -28.09
N LEU A 12 -2.55 -13.86 -28.73
CA LEU A 12 -1.48 -13.09 -28.07
C LEU A 12 -2.01 -11.73 -27.57
N CYS A 13 -2.84 -11.06 -28.36
CA CYS A 13 -3.42 -9.78 -28.02
C CYS A 13 -4.39 -9.88 -26.82
N SER A 14 -5.19 -10.95 -26.75
CA SER A 14 -6.10 -11.18 -25.62
C SER A 14 -5.38 -11.49 -24.30
N MET A 15 -4.24 -12.18 -24.33
CA MET A 15 -3.44 -12.43 -23.12
C MET A 15 -2.80 -11.14 -22.56
N ILE A 16 -2.38 -10.23 -23.42
CA ILE A 16 -1.82 -8.95 -22.99
C ILE A 16 -2.88 -8.05 -22.32
N LEU A 17 -4.10 -7.99 -22.88
CA LEU A 17 -5.20 -7.24 -22.28
C LEU A 17 -5.56 -7.78 -20.89
N MET A 18 -5.67 -9.09 -20.71
CA MET A 18 -6.00 -9.69 -19.41
C MET A 18 -4.92 -9.46 -18.36
N ALA A 19 -3.65 -9.41 -18.74
CA ALA A 19 -2.56 -9.10 -17.82
C ALA A 19 -2.61 -7.64 -17.33
N GLN A 20 -2.92 -6.70 -18.20
CA GLN A 20 -3.06 -5.28 -17.83
C GLN A 20 -4.26 -5.04 -16.90
N ASP A 21 -5.38 -5.71 -17.11
CA ASP A 21 -6.55 -5.63 -16.24
C ASP A 21 -6.27 -6.21 -14.85
N ALA A 22 -5.52 -7.33 -14.78
CA ALA A 22 -5.12 -7.94 -13.51
C ALA A 22 -4.21 -7.02 -12.69
N ASP A 23 -3.26 -6.35 -13.32
CA ASP A 23 -2.36 -5.41 -12.67
C ASP A 23 -3.10 -4.13 -12.19
N ALA A 24 -4.04 -3.63 -12.98
CA ALA A 24 -4.88 -2.49 -12.60
C ALA A 24 -5.78 -2.82 -11.40
N THR A 25 -6.38 -4.01 -11.40
CA THR A 25 -7.19 -4.51 -10.28
C THR A 25 -6.37 -4.67 -9.02
N LEU A 26 -5.20 -5.31 -9.11
CA LEU A 26 -4.28 -5.46 -7.98
C LEU A 26 -3.88 -4.10 -7.40
N ARG A 27 -3.53 -3.14 -8.25
CA ARG A 27 -3.18 -1.78 -7.81
C ARG A 27 -4.34 -1.14 -7.04
N SER A 28 -5.55 -1.23 -7.56
CA SER A 28 -6.76 -0.70 -6.92
C SER A 28 -7.00 -1.34 -5.55
N ASP A 29 -6.89 -2.66 -5.45
CA ASP A 29 -7.09 -3.41 -4.21
C ASP A 29 -6.07 -3.04 -3.14
N LEU A 30 -4.79 -2.93 -3.51
CA LEU A 30 -3.74 -2.58 -2.56
C LEU A 30 -3.82 -1.12 -2.10
N VAL A 31 -4.21 -0.20 -2.97
CA VAL A 31 -4.48 1.20 -2.59
C VAL A 31 -5.67 1.27 -1.63
N ALA A 32 -6.75 0.54 -1.90
CA ALA A 32 -7.91 0.48 -1.02
C ALA A 32 -7.56 -0.11 0.36
N LEU A 33 -6.75 -1.19 0.38
CA LEU A 33 -6.27 -1.81 1.62
C LEU A 33 -5.39 -0.84 2.44
N HIS A 34 -4.47 -0.15 1.80
CA HIS A 34 -3.61 0.86 2.42
C HIS A 34 -4.43 2.03 3.00
N THR A 35 -5.39 2.54 2.25
CA THR A 35 -6.27 3.62 2.70
C THR A 35 -7.11 3.19 3.91
N LYS A 36 -7.68 1.97 3.86
CA LYS A 36 -8.44 1.41 4.97
C LYS A 36 -7.58 1.22 6.21
N TRP A 37 -6.33 0.78 6.03
CA TRP A 37 -5.38 0.59 7.11
C TRP A 37 -5.04 1.91 7.81
N PHE A 38 -4.75 2.99 7.06
CA PHE A 38 -4.53 4.30 7.64
C PHE A 38 -5.76 4.86 8.35
N LYS A 39 -6.95 4.65 7.78
CA LYS A 39 -8.20 5.06 8.45
C LYS A 39 -8.38 4.35 9.80
N ALA A 40 -8.07 3.06 9.87
CA ALA A 40 -8.10 2.30 11.12
C ALA A 40 -7.02 2.78 12.10
N PHE A 41 -5.83 3.11 11.59
CA PHE A 41 -4.72 3.66 12.38
C PHE A 41 -5.10 5.01 13.01
N ASP A 42 -5.64 5.95 12.23
CA ASP A 42 -6.04 7.27 12.69
C ASP A 42 -7.24 7.18 13.67
N GLY A 43 -8.13 6.21 13.47
CA GLY A 43 -9.25 5.92 14.37
C GLY A 43 -8.90 5.12 15.62
N GLY A 44 -7.65 4.62 15.74
CA GLY A 44 -7.23 3.78 16.85
C GLY A 44 -7.86 2.38 16.85
N ASP A 45 -8.36 1.90 15.69
CA ASP A 45 -9.01 0.60 15.57
C ASP A 45 -7.99 -0.52 15.33
N GLY A 46 -7.37 -0.96 16.43
CA GLY A 46 -6.39 -2.05 16.42
C GLY A 46 -6.94 -3.37 15.89
N ALA A 47 -8.22 -3.66 16.10
CA ALA A 47 -8.84 -4.91 15.66
C ALA A 47 -8.98 -4.97 14.13
N ILE A 48 -9.34 -3.86 13.50
CA ILE A 48 -9.36 -3.74 12.04
C ILE A 48 -7.95 -3.83 11.47
N MET A 49 -6.98 -3.15 12.08
CA MET A 49 -5.57 -3.21 11.66
C MET A 49 -5.02 -4.63 11.72
N ASP A 50 -5.33 -5.40 12.80
CA ASP A 50 -4.86 -6.77 12.96
C ASP A 50 -5.32 -7.72 11.86
N GLN A 51 -6.49 -7.48 11.27
CA GLN A 51 -6.97 -8.26 10.13
C GLN A 51 -6.18 -7.97 8.84
N MET A 52 -5.61 -6.79 8.72
CA MET A 52 -4.89 -6.31 7.52
C MET A 52 -3.38 -6.48 7.61
N GLU A 53 -2.84 -6.85 8.77
CA GLU A 53 -1.41 -6.94 9.02
C GLU A 53 -0.93 -8.38 9.18
N MET A 54 0.32 -8.62 8.78
CA MET A 54 1.04 -9.85 9.14
C MET A 54 1.45 -9.81 10.62
N ASP A 55 1.59 -10.98 11.25
CA ASP A 55 2.01 -11.06 12.65
C ASP A 55 3.43 -10.50 12.88
N LYS A 56 4.29 -10.63 11.86
CA LYS A 56 5.66 -10.08 11.87
C LYS A 56 5.74 -8.72 11.16
N LEU A 57 4.72 -7.87 11.33
CA LEU A 57 4.72 -6.52 10.77
C LEU A 57 5.94 -5.73 11.23
N MET A 58 6.55 -5.00 10.30
CA MET A 58 7.64 -4.06 10.57
C MET A 58 7.32 -2.70 9.95
N LEU A 59 7.35 -1.64 10.76
CA LEU A 59 7.16 -0.26 10.31
C LEU A 59 8.46 0.52 10.51
N VAL A 60 8.93 1.17 9.46
CA VAL A 60 10.09 2.08 9.51
C VAL A 60 9.57 3.50 9.48
N MET A 61 9.69 4.19 10.60
CA MET A 61 9.18 5.54 10.77
C MET A 61 10.12 6.57 10.11
N PRO A 62 9.63 7.76 9.74
CA PRO A 62 10.44 8.82 9.15
C PRO A 62 11.65 9.25 10.01
N THR A 63 11.55 9.03 11.30
CA THR A 63 12.59 9.30 12.29
C THR A 63 13.66 8.21 12.37
N GLY A 64 13.56 7.13 11.56
CA GLY A 64 14.43 5.97 11.58
C GLY A 64 14.09 4.92 12.65
N PHE A 65 13.09 5.16 13.51
CA PHE A 65 12.65 4.14 14.45
C PHE A 65 11.96 2.98 13.73
N ILE A 66 12.25 1.75 14.20
CA ILE A 66 11.60 0.54 13.71
C ILE A 66 10.58 0.09 14.76
N TRP A 67 9.34 -0.06 14.32
CA TRP A 67 8.25 -0.56 15.14
C TRP A 67 7.82 -1.96 14.67
N THR A 68 7.66 -2.85 15.61
CA THR A 68 6.98 -4.14 15.39
C THR A 68 5.48 -3.96 15.66
N LYS A 69 4.66 -4.93 15.25
CA LYS A 69 3.22 -4.95 15.52
C LYS A 69 2.92 -4.76 17.01
N THR A 70 3.62 -5.50 17.88
CA THR A 70 3.46 -5.40 19.34
C THR A 70 3.78 -4.01 19.86
N LYS A 71 4.88 -3.39 19.39
CA LYS A 71 5.26 -2.04 19.79
C LYS A 71 4.25 -1.01 19.30
N ALA A 72 3.77 -1.16 18.06
CA ALA A 72 2.78 -0.27 17.48
C ALA A 72 1.43 -0.30 18.24
N ARG A 73 1.07 -1.44 18.81
CA ARG A 73 -0.17 -1.60 19.62
C ARG A 73 0.01 -1.16 21.06
N GLY A 74 1.20 -1.33 21.64
CA GLY A 74 1.51 -0.96 23.02
C GLY A 74 1.84 0.51 23.24
N SER A 75 2.13 1.27 22.18
CA SER A 75 2.32 2.71 22.29
C SER A 75 0.95 3.40 22.35
N GLU A 76 0.75 4.25 23.35
CA GLU A 76 -0.38 5.19 23.31
C GLU A 76 -0.24 6.02 22.05
N GLN A 77 -1.04 5.69 21.03
CA GLN A 77 -1.14 6.51 19.85
C GLN A 77 -1.79 7.83 20.28
N PRO A 78 -1.13 8.99 20.10
CA PRO A 78 -1.82 10.24 20.33
C PRO A 78 -3.08 10.20 19.46
N LYS A 79 -4.25 10.45 20.07
CA LYS A 79 -5.49 10.64 19.31
C LYS A 79 -5.19 11.66 18.22
N ARG A 80 -5.12 11.18 16.99
CA ARG A 80 -4.90 12.07 15.85
C ARG A 80 -6.15 12.93 15.70
N ASP A 81 -5.92 14.11 15.23
CA ASP A 81 -6.98 15.07 14.94
C ASP A 81 -8.01 14.40 14.01
N SER A 82 -9.29 14.49 14.36
CA SER A 82 -10.41 13.93 13.61
C SER A 82 -10.48 14.47 12.16
N HIS A 83 -9.69 15.49 11.84
CA HIS A 83 -9.62 16.16 10.54
C HIS A 83 -8.34 15.79 9.75
N THR A 84 -7.67 14.69 10.08
CA THR A 84 -6.52 14.25 9.29
C THR A 84 -6.99 13.57 8.00
N GLU A 85 -6.65 14.17 6.87
CA GLU A 85 -6.88 13.62 5.54
C GLU A 85 -5.57 13.05 4.97
N ARG A 86 -5.64 11.87 4.36
CA ARG A 86 -4.50 11.21 3.73
C ARG A 86 -4.81 10.87 2.29
N THR A 87 -3.93 11.28 1.40
CA THR A 87 -4.02 10.99 -0.03
C THR A 87 -2.74 10.33 -0.50
N LEU A 88 -2.89 9.24 -1.24
CA LEU A 88 -1.76 8.53 -1.85
C LEU A 88 -1.70 8.88 -3.34
N ASN A 89 -0.59 9.50 -3.76
CA ASN A 89 -0.34 9.96 -5.13
C ASN A 89 0.83 9.19 -5.74
N ASP A 90 0.99 9.29 -7.05
CA ASP A 90 2.12 8.71 -7.83
C ASP A 90 2.35 7.23 -7.52
N VAL A 91 1.25 6.49 -7.44
CA VAL A 91 1.27 5.09 -7.04
C VAL A 91 1.84 4.19 -8.13
N SER A 92 2.82 3.38 -7.77
CA SER A 92 3.30 2.24 -8.55
C SER A 92 3.17 0.96 -7.73
N VAL A 93 2.74 -0.12 -8.38
CA VAL A 93 2.65 -1.45 -7.77
C VAL A 93 3.43 -2.44 -8.61
N ARG A 94 4.24 -3.28 -7.98
CA ARG A 94 4.97 -4.38 -8.60
C ARG A 94 4.68 -5.67 -7.85
N ARG A 95 4.33 -6.73 -8.57
CA ARG A 95 4.03 -8.05 -7.99
C ARG A 95 5.17 -9.03 -8.24
N PHE A 96 5.49 -9.81 -7.22
CA PHE A 96 6.50 -10.89 -7.24
C PHE A 96 5.90 -12.12 -6.55
N GLY A 97 5.18 -12.95 -7.33
CA GLY A 97 4.44 -14.10 -6.79
C GLY A 97 3.39 -13.66 -5.75
N ASP A 98 3.56 -14.12 -4.51
CA ASP A 98 2.68 -13.80 -3.37
C ASP A 98 3.08 -12.51 -2.64
N THR A 99 4.04 -11.76 -3.18
CA THR A 99 4.47 -10.47 -2.63
C THR A 99 4.15 -9.35 -3.62
N ALA A 100 3.69 -8.22 -3.12
CA ALA A 100 3.55 -7.00 -3.90
C ALA A 100 4.18 -5.81 -3.15
N ILE A 101 4.79 -4.92 -3.92
CA ILE A 101 5.40 -3.69 -3.40
C ILE A 101 4.64 -2.52 -4.00
N LEU A 102 4.09 -1.69 -3.13
CA LEU A 102 3.48 -0.42 -3.49
C LEU A 102 4.43 0.70 -3.11
N THR A 103 4.68 1.61 -4.03
CA THR A 103 5.39 2.87 -3.76
C THR A 103 4.51 4.05 -4.17
N GLY A 104 4.67 5.19 -3.50
CA GLY A 104 3.92 6.40 -3.81
C GLY A 104 4.31 7.56 -2.91
N ILE A 105 3.61 8.67 -3.06
CA ILE A 105 3.73 9.85 -2.21
C ILE A 105 2.48 9.95 -1.33
N LEU A 106 2.67 9.78 -0.04
CA LEU A 106 1.63 9.98 0.96
C LEU A 106 1.60 11.45 1.34
N THR A 107 0.51 12.13 1.03
CA THR A 107 0.22 13.48 1.53
C THR A 107 -0.69 13.36 2.75
N THR A 108 -0.25 13.89 3.88
CA THR A 108 -1.05 13.98 5.10
C THR A 108 -1.37 15.44 5.36
N LYS A 109 -2.65 15.77 5.45
CA LYS A 109 -3.14 17.13 5.70
C LYS A 109 -3.93 17.15 6.98
N SER A 110 -3.57 18.06 7.88
CA SER A 110 -4.31 18.40 9.10
C SER A 110 -4.71 19.86 9.08
N GLU A 111 -5.42 20.32 10.10
CA GLU A 111 -5.76 21.75 10.24
C GLU A 111 -4.51 22.64 10.36
N LYS A 112 -3.40 22.10 10.82
CA LYS A 112 -2.19 22.87 11.16
C LYS A 112 -1.07 22.77 10.14
N GLU A 113 -1.00 21.63 9.43
CA GLU A 113 0.14 21.34 8.54
C GLU A 113 -0.21 20.37 7.42
N GLU A 114 0.56 20.44 6.36
CA GLU A 114 0.60 19.46 5.29
C GLU A 114 2.00 18.87 5.22
N SER A 115 2.10 17.54 5.21
CA SER A 115 3.35 16.82 5.04
C SER A 115 3.28 15.88 3.84
N LYS A 116 4.45 15.63 3.20
CA LYS A 116 4.60 14.67 2.11
C LYS A 116 5.73 13.71 2.43
N GLU A 117 5.44 12.44 2.26
CA GLU A 117 6.37 11.36 2.53
C GLU A 117 6.37 10.37 1.37
N ALA A 118 7.55 10.00 0.90
CA ALA A 118 7.67 8.84 0.03
C ALA A 118 7.37 7.59 0.86
N THR A 119 6.43 6.77 0.38
CA THR A 119 6.04 5.54 1.06
C THR A 119 6.40 4.31 0.24
N THR A 120 6.83 3.26 0.94
CA THR A 120 6.99 1.91 0.39
C THR A 120 6.25 0.95 1.30
N VAL A 121 5.30 0.20 0.73
CA VAL A 121 4.53 -0.79 1.47
C VAL A 121 4.70 -2.16 0.82
N VAL A 122 5.04 -3.15 1.63
CA VAL A 122 5.18 -4.55 1.22
C VAL A 122 3.93 -5.29 1.67
N PHE A 123 3.24 -5.88 0.71
CA PHE A 123 2.10 -6.75 0.94
C PHE A 123 2.49 -8.20 0.67
N VAL A 124 1.96 -9.11 1.46
CA VAL A 124 2.10 -10.56 1.26
C VAL A 124 0.73 -11.20 1.22
N GLN A 125 0.52 -12.09 0.27
CA GLN A 125 -0.71 -12.86 0.16
C GLN A 125 -0.68 -14.00 1.18
N SER A 126 -1.65 -14.04 2.07
CA SER A 126 -1.81 -15.07 3.08
C SER A 126 -3.25 -15.56 3.08
N SER A 127 -3.44 -16.87 2.86
CA SER A 127 -4.77 -17.49 2.76
C SER A 127 -5.69 -16.77 1.75
N GLY A 128 -5.14 -16.40 0.59
CA GLY A 128 -5.86 -15.74 -0.50
C GLY A 128 -6.15 -14.25 -0.27
N LYS A 129 -5.65 -13.65 0.82
CA LYS A 129 -5.85 -12.23 1.15
C LYS A 129 -4.52 -11.50 1.23
N TRP A 130 -4.47 -10.29 0.69
CA TRP A 130 -3.33 -9.41 0.86
C TRP A 130 -3.27 -8.84 2.26
N LYS A 131 -2.09 -8.87 2.88
CA LYS A 131 -1.81 -8.30 4.19
C LYS A 131 -0.54 -7.46 4.14
N ILE A 132 -0.48 -6.41 4.95
CA ILE A 132 0.70 -5.55 5.10
C ILE A 132 1.75 -6.29 5.93
N ALA A 133 2.93 -6.50 5.35
CA ALA A 133 4.08 -7.11 6.01
C ALA A 133 5.09 -6.07 6.48
N SER A 134 5.24 -4.98 5.73
CA SER A 134 6.12 -3.87 6.10
C SER A 134 5.64 -2.58 5.47
N ALA A 135 5.90 -1.45 6.15
CA ALA A 135 5.75 -0.15 5.56
C ALA A 135 6.87 0.78 6.01
N GLN A 136 7.27 1.68 5.12
CA GLN A 136 8.31 2.68 5.37
C GLN A 136 7.86 4.03 4.84
N TRP A 137 8.21 5.09 5.55
CA TRP A 137 8.01 6.47 5.15
C TRP A 137 9.30 7.24 5.24
N SER A 138 9.54 8.10 4.25
CA SER A 138 10.69 9.00 4.20
C SER A 138 10.22 10.40 3.81
N PRO A 139 10.68 11.45 4.49
CA PRO A 139 10.34 12.81 4.09
C PRO A 139 10.71 13.07 2.63
N VAL A 140 9.83 13.72 1.88
CA VAL A 140 10.17 14.20 0.55
C VAL A 140 10.97 15.48 0.72
N ALA A 141 12.18 15.53 0.13
CA ALA A 141 12.98 16.74 0.15
C ALA A 141 12.20 17.87 -0.54
N SER A 142 12.04 19.00 0.15
CA SER A 142 11.56 20.22 -0.49
C SER A 142 12.61 20.63 -1.55
N THR A 143 12.24 20.66 -2.81
CA THR A 143 13.04 21.31 -3.84
C THR A 143 13.20 22.78 -3.46
N GLN A 144 14.42 23.16 -3.11
CA GLN A 144 14.81 24.57 -2.96
C GLN A 144 14.79 25.27 -4.30
#